data_b8371b42612db97c05da29c3e4c9db29
#
_entry.id   b8371b42612db97c05da29c3e4c9db29
#
_cell.length_a   1.000
_cell.length_b   1.000
_cell.length_c   1.000
_cell.angle_alpha   90.00
_cell.angle_beta   90.00
_cell.angle_gamma   90.00
#
_symmetry.space_group_name_H-M   'P 1'
#
loop_
_entity.id
_entity.type
_entity.pdbx_description
1 polymer ?
#
loop_
_entity_poly.entity_id
_entity_poly.type
_entity_poly.pdbx_seq_one_letter_code
_entity_poly.pdbx_strand_id
1 'polypeptide(L)'
;TKGTYKYEGGSWFVEGIGEDFIPTNLNLDLMDDAIVVSDKEAFEVLRKLLKEEGILAGSSTGTLVSGAIKWCLKQESPKKVVTFVADTGNKYLSKAFSKSWLKDNELIEERGEDNLSDLISRRADKDEMVSVKSDDTLMTAYNRMRASDISQLPVLEKGKLVGIVDEEDLLLNVYRDENLFSKSIGSIMVSKLETLDVNSDENSLYETLSKGKVAIIYDKELFLGFITKVDLINRYKSLFKLS
;
A
#
# COMPACT_ATOMS: atom_id res chain seq x y z
N THR A 1 -2.63 44.49 2.94
CA THR A 1 -2.71 44.24 4.40
C THR A 1 -1.72 43.10 4.69
N LYS A 2 -0.56 43.42 5.31
CA LYS A 2 0.41 42.42 5.75
C LYS A 2 -0.22 41.60 6.87
N GLY A 3 -0.75 40.43 6.52
CA GLY A 3 -1.28 39.48 7.50
C GLY A 3 -0.14 38.90 8.32
N THR A 4 -0.31 38.86 9.63
CA THR A 4 0.56 38.12 10.54
C THR A 4 0.29 36.64 10.32
N TYR A 5 1.23 35.92 9.71
CA TYR A 5 1.12 34.48 9.58
C TYR A 5 1.36 33.85 10.94
N LYS A 6 0.37 33.18 11.52
CA LYS A 6 0.57 32.31 12.68
C LYS A 6 1.09 30.97 12.16
N TYR A 7 2.28 30.64 12.53
CA TYR A 7 2.82 29.30 12.34
C TYR A 7 2.25 28.38 13.43
N GLU A 8 1.48 27.38 13.03
CA GLU A 8 1.25 26.20 13.82
C GLU A 8 2.09 25.09 13.19
N GLY A 9 3.13 24.65 13.88
CA GLY A 9 3.94 23.52 13.45
C GLY A 9 3.05 22.27 13.32
N GLY A 10 3.18 21.56 12.21
CA GLY A 10 2.46 20.33 11.94
C GLY A 10 3.38 19.29 11.32
N SER A 11 2.94 18.03 11.27
CA SER A 11 3.59 16.98 10.50
C SER A 11 2.83 16.76 9.19
N TRP A 12 3.57 16.54 8.11
CA TRP A 12 3.01 16.21 6.80
C TRP A 12 3.83 15.10 6.14
N PHE A 13 3.22 14.39 5.20
CA PHE A 13 3.83 13.27 4.49
C PHE A 13 4.45 13.66 3.14
N VAL A 14 4.07 14.82 2.61
CA VAL A 14 4.67 15.34 1.37
C VAL A 14 6.11 15.77 1.65
N GLU A 15 7.06 15.23 0.91
CA GLU A 15 8.48 15.52 1.07
C GLU A 15 8.89 16.69 0.16
N GLY A 16 9.82 17.53 0.66
CA GLY A 16 10.47 18.59 -0.13
C GLY A 16 9.72 19.90 -0.22
N ILE A 17 8.59 20.06 0.49
CA ILE A 17 7.87 21.34 0.65
C ILE A 17 7.27 21.40 2.06
N GLY A 18 6.88 22.61 2.49
CA GLY A 18 6.26 22.81 3.80
C GLY A 18 7.29 22.96 4.89
N GLU A 19 8.03 24.05 4.88
CA GLU A 19 8.99 24.38 5.93
C GLU A 19 8.30 25.14 7.08
N ASP A 20 8.85 25.02 8.28
CA ASP A 20 8.41 25.74 9.47
C ASP A 20 9.06 27.13 9.61
N PHE A 21 9.77 27.56 8.58
CA PHE A 21 10.38 28.88 8.49
C PHE A 21 10.20 29.46 7.07
N ILE A 22 10.35 30.79 6.95
CA ILE A 22 10.34 31.46 5.66
C ILE A 22 11.79 31.46 5.12
N PRO A 23 12.08 30.77 4.01
CA PRO A 23 13.41 30.77 3.42
C PRO A 23 13.86 32.18 3.04
N THR A 24 15.12 32.50 3.27
CA THR A 24 15.66 33.85 3.02
C THR A 24 15.68 34.24 1.53
N ASN A 25 15.60 33.26 0.63
CA ASN A 25 15.51 33.46 -0.81
C ASN A 25 14.06 33.62 -1.32
N LEU A 26 13.04 33.50 -0.44
CA LEU A 26 11.66 33.73 -0.79
C LEU A 26 11.34 35.22 -0.74
N ASN A 27 10.97 35.80 -1.88
CA ASN A 27 10.46 37.17 -1.95
C ASN A 27 8.93 37.17 -1.91
N LEU A 28 8.37 37.47 -0.74
CA LEU A 28 6.91 37.50 -0.53
C LEU A 28 6.20 38.59 -1.34
N ASP A 29 6.89 39.65 -1.76
CA ASP A 29 6.29 40.73 -2.54
C ASP A 29 6.01 40.30 -4.00
N LEU A 30 6.54 39.17 -4.44
CA LEU A 30 6.27 38.58 -5.77
C LEU A 30 5.11 37.56 -5.75
N MET A 31 4.52 37.31 -4.58
CA MET A 31 3.43 36.33 -4.44
C MET A 31 2.08 37.04 -4.52
N ASP A 32 1.25 36.62 -5.45
CA ASP A 32 -0.11 37.12 -5.63
C ASP A 32 -1.12 36.37 -4.75
N ASP A 33 -0.95 35.05 -4.59
CA ASP A 33 -1.88 34.20 -3.83
C ASP A 33 -1.16 32.98 -3.24
N ALA A 34 -1.83 32.30 -2.30
CA ALA A 34 -1.36 31.05 -1.69
C ALA A 34 -2.53 30.08 -1.52
N ILE A 35 -2.29 28.82 -1.88
CA ILE A 35 -3.30 27.77 -1.84
C ILE A 35 -2.84 26.65 -0.92
N VAL A 36 -3.66 26.33 0.08
CA VAL A 36 -3.43 25.20 0.97
C VAL A 36 -3.88 23.91 0.28
N VAL A 37 -2.99 22.92 0.31
CA VAL A 37 -3.22 21.57 -0.19
C VAL A 37 -2.89 20.58 0.92
N SER A 38 -3.83 19.70 1.25
CA SER A 38 -3.58 18.62 2.21
C SER A 38 -2.76 17.49 1.59
N ASP A 39 -2.10 16.69 2.42
CA ASP A 39 -1.37 15.50 1.97
C ASP A 39 -2.28 14.56 1.16
N LYS A 40 -3.51 14.33 1.64
CA LYS A 40 -4.49 13.48 0.96
C LYS A 40 -4.77 13.95 -0.47
N GLU A 41 -5.04 15.24 -0.66
CA GLU A 41 -5.25 15.83 -1.98
C GLU A 41 -4.00 15.72 -2.86
N ALA A 42 -2.82 15.95 -2.27
CA ALA A 42 -1.54 15.86 -2.99
C ALA A 42 -1.29 14.44 -3.51
N PHE A 43 -1.45 13.42 -2.66
CA PHE A 43 -1.24 12.02 -3.05
C PHE A 43 -2.31 11.50 -4.01
N GLU A 44 -3.56 11.94 -3.89
CA GLU A 44 -4.62 11.62 -4.85
C GLU A 44 -4.30 12.15 -6.25
N VAL A 45 -3.96 13.43 -6.35
CA VAL A 45 -3.62 14.06 -7.63
C VAL A 45 -2.34 13.47 -8.21
N LEU A 46 -1.33 13.18 -7.40
CA LEU A 46 -0.10 12.54 -7.84
C LEU A 46 -0.35 11.19 -8.52
N ARG A 47 -1.20 10.36 -7.93
CA ARG A 47 -1.56 9.04 -8.48
C ARG A 47 -2.41 9.15 -9.74
N LYS A 48 -3.32 10.14 -9.81
CA LYS A 48 -4.07 10.46 -11.03
C LYS A 48 -3.13 10.89 -12.16
N LEU A 49 -2.14 11.72 -11.87
CA LEU A 49 -1.15 12.19 -12.83
C LEU A 49 -0.38 11.01 -13.46
N LEU A 50 0.02 10.02 -12.65
CA LEU A 50 0.63 8.81 -13.18
C LEU A 50 -0.34 7.98 -14.02
N LYS A 51 -1.57 7.79 -13.53
CA LYS A 51 -2.56 6.91 -14.17
C LYS A 51 -3.09 7.47 -15.48
N GLU A 52 -3.34 8.77 -15.54
CA GLU A 52 -4.04 9.42 -16.64
C GLU A 52 -3.06 10.04 -17.66
N GLU A 53 -1.92 10.54 -17.19
CA GLU A 53 -0.95 11.25 -18.02
C GLU A 53 0.38 10.49 -18.19
N GLY A 54 0.58 9.37 -17.47
CA GLY A 54 1.82 8.60 -17.52
C GLY A 54 3.03 9.28 -16.89
N ILE A 55 2.82 10.31 -16.04
CA ILE A 55 3.89 11.10 -15.42
C ILE A 55 4.18 10.56 -14.02
N LEU A 56 5.33 9.90 -13.85
CA LEU A 56 5.84 9.43 -12.58
C LEU A 56 6.64 10.54 -11.88
N ALA A 57 5.98 11.27 -10.99
CA ALA A 57 6.53 12.45 -10.30
C ALA A 57 6.65 12.23 -8.78
N GLY A 58 7.41 13.09 -8.10
CA GLY A 58 7.53 13.06 -6.63
C GLY A 58 6.34 13.70 -5.91
N SER A 59 6.28 13.49 -4.59
CA SER A 59 5.12 13.88 -3.76
C SER A 59 4.80 15.36 -3.82
N SER A 60 5.79 16.24 -3.82
CA SER A 60 5.60 17.70 -3.94
C SER A 60 4.93 18.13 -5.26
N THR A 61 5.15 17.38 -6.34
CA THR A 61 4.44 17.62 -7.61
C THR A 61 2.93 17.46 -7.45
N GLY A 62 2.49 16.48 -6.65
CA GLY A 62 1.07 16.32 -6.32
C GLY A 62 0.47 17.57 -5.70
N THR A 63 1.18 18.21 -4.78
CA THR A 63 0.78 19.48 -4.16
C THR A 63 0.72 20.60 -5.19
N LEU A 64 1.75 20.75 -6.03
CA LEU A 64 1.80 21.79 -7.05
C LEU A 64 0.66 21.67 -8.07
N VAL A 65 0.42 20.46 -8.57
CA VAL A 65 -0.66 20.19 -9.54
C VAL A 65 -2.02 20.35 -8.89
N SER A 66 -2.21 19.87 -7.65
CA SER A 66 -3.46 20.07 -6.89
C SER A 66 -3.76 21.55 -6.68
N GLY A 67 -2.76 22.33 -6.28
CA GLY A 67 -2.87 23.79 -6.14
C GLY A 67 -3.27 24.46 -7.47
N ALA A 68 -2.61 24.07 -8.57
CA ALA A 68 -2.93 24.59 -9.91
C ALA A 68 -4.37 24.25 -10.31
N ILE A 69 -4.83 23.03 -10.08
CA ILE A 69 -6.23 22.62 -10.34
C ILE A 69 -7.21 23.46 -9.51
N LYS A 70 -6.95 23.61 -8.20
CA LYS A 70 -7.80 24.43 -7.31
C LYS A 70 -7.89 25.87 -7.78
N TRP A 71 -6.79 26.41 -8.29
CA TRP A 71 -6.79 27.76 -8.86
C TRP A 71 -7.60 27.83 -10.16
N CYS A 72 -7.41 26.88 -11.08
CA CYS A 72 -8.14 26.81 -12.34
C CYS A 72 -9.65 26.75 -12.14
N LEU A 73 -10.11 25.95 -11.17
CA LEU A 73 -11.54 25.79 -10.87
C LEU A 73 -12.23 27.07 -10.37
N LYS A 74 -11.46 28.07 -9.92
CA LYS A 74 -11.96 29.37 -9.50
C LYS A 74 -12.07 30.39 -10.65
N GLN A 75 -11.57 30.03 -11.85
CA GLN A 75 -11.55 30.97 -12.97
C GLN A 75 -12.87 30.94 -13.76
N GLU A 76 -13.39 32.10 -14.11
CA GLU A 76 -14.61 32.27 -14.94
C GLU A 76 -14.35 32.10 -16.44
N SER A 77 -13.08 32.14 -16.85
CA SER A 77 -12.68 32.04 -18.26
C SER A 77 -11.42 31.16 -18.40
N PRO A 78 -11.21 30.51 -19.56
CA PRO A 78 -10.02 29.71 -19.80
C PRO A 78 -8.72 30.48 -19.55
N LYS A 79 -7.79 29.88 -18.83
CA LYS A 79 -6.46 30.43 -18.53
C LYS A 79 -5.37 29.45 -18.93
N LYS A 80 -4.22 29.98 -19.31
CA LYS A 80 -3.00 29.18 -19.47
C LYS A 80 -2.28 29.17 -18.13
N VAL A 81 -2.20 27.98 -17.51
CA VAL A 81 -1.56 27.77 -16.22
C VAL A 81 -0.31 26.92 -16.43
N VAL A 82 0.80 27.31 -15.80
CA VAL A 82 2.05 26.56 -15.83
C VAL A 82 2.40 26.16 -14.42
N THR A 83 2.72 24.90 -14.23
CA THR A 83 3.33 24.35 -13.03
C THR A 83 4.50 23.46 -13.43
N PHE A 84 5.19 22.82 -12.50
CA PHE A 84 6.36 22.00 -12.82
C PHE A 84 6.36 20.68 -12.05
N VAL A 85 7.07 19.70 -12.61
CA VAL A 85 7.40 18.44 -11.98
C VAL A 85 8.71 18.65 -11.23
N ALA A 86 8.66 18.65 -9.89
CA ALA A 86 9.81 19.01 -9.06
C ALA A 86 10.90 17.94 -9.10
N ASP A 87 10.51 16.66 -9.04
CA ASP A 87 11.42 15.52 -9.13
C ASP A 87 10.70 14.24 -9.63
N THR A 88 11.48 13.16 -9.80
CA THR A 88 10.95 11.86 -10.23
C THR A 88 10.31 11.07 -9.09
N GLY A 89 9.26 10.32 -9.40
CA GLY A 89 8.55 9.45 -8.46
C GLY A 89 9.33 8.21 -8.01
N ASN A 90 10.47 7.89 -8.61
CA ASN A 90 11.25 6.68 -8.31
C ASN A 90 11.65 6.56 -6.83
N LYS A 91 11.83 7.67 -6.14
CA LYS A 91 12.17 7.71 -4.70
C LYS A 91 10.98 7.41 -3.79
N TYR A 92 9.75 7.44 -4.32
CA TYR A 92 8.50 7.41 -3.57
C TYR A 92 7.66 6.16 -3.84
N LEU A 93 8.21 5.16 -4.55
CA LEU A 93 7.48 3.94 -4.93
C LEU A 93 6.96 3.16 -3.71
N SER A 94 7.73 3.11 -2.62
CA SER A 94 7.34 2.45 -1.37
C SER A 94 6.41 3.28 -0.47
N LYS A 95 6.17 4.55 -0.80
CA LYS A 95 5.31 5.48 -0.05
C LYS A 95 4.12 5.94 -0.90
N ALA A 96 4.28 7.01 -1.66
CA ALA A 96 3.23 7.68 -2.44
C ALA A 96 2.52 6.76 -3.46
N PHE A 97 3.20 5.73 -3.96
CA PHE A 97 2.67 4.76 -4.92
C PHE A 97 2.40 3.39 -4.28
N SER A 98 2.68 3.21 -3.00
CA SER A 98 2.32 2.02 -2.23
C SER A 98 0.93 2.17 -1.63
N LYS A 99 0.00 1.32 -2.04
CA LYS A 99 -1.38 1.35 -1.54
C LYS A 99 -1.45 1.04 -0.04
N SER A 100 -0.64 0.07 0.44
CA SER A 100 -0.56 -0.26 1.86
C SER A 100 -0.06 0.93 2.67
N TRP A 101 1.03 1.56 2.26
CA TRP A 101 1.56 2.73 2.95
C TRP A 101 0.55 3.89 3.01
N LEU A 102 -0.20 4.14 1.93
CA LEU A 102 -1.23 5.18 1.90
C LEU A 102 -2.39 4.88 2.85
N LYS A 103 -2.78 3.61 2.97
CA LYS A 103 -3.80 3.16 3.94
C LYS A 103 -3.31 3.32 5.38
N ASP A 104 -2.11 2.83 5.68
CA ASP A 104 -1.50 2.87 7.01
C ASP A 104 -1.35 4.31 7.54
N ASN A 105 -1.28 5.29 6.62
CA ASN A 105 -1.17 6.71 6.94
C ASN A 105 -2.48 7.49 6.69
N GLU A 106 -3.61 6.81 6.49
CA GLU A 106 -4.95 7.40 6.30
C GLU A 106 -5.04 8.41 5.12
N LEU A 107 -4.16 8.25 4.12
CA LEU A 107 -4.06 9.16 2.97
C LEU A 107 -5.02 8.80 1.82
N ILE A 108 -5.62 7.62 1.87
CA ILE A 108 -6.69 7.20 0.97
C ILE A 108 -7.87 6.67 1.77
N GLU A 109 -9.09 7.05 1.37
CA GLU A 109 -10.31 6.41 1.83
C GLU A 109 -10.64 5.27 0.87
N GLU A 110 -10.57 4.04 1.35
CA GLU A 110 -11.35 2.98 0.73
C GLU A 110 -12.70 2.95 1.46
N ARG A 111 -13.78 2.98 0.71
CA ARG A 111 -15.07 2.56 1.26
C ARG A 111 -14.92 1.08 1.52
N GLY A 112 -14.75 0.73 2.80
CA GLY A 112 -14.71 -0.64 3.23
C GLY A 112 -16.04 -1.33 2.96
N GLU A 113 -15.99 -2.63 2.75
CA GLU A 113 -17.20 -3.46 2.67
C GLU A 113 -17.73 -3.81 4.08
N ASP A 114 -17.07 -3.27 5.11
CA ASP A 114 -17.35 -3.51 6.54
C ASP A 114 -17.26 -5.01 6.93
N ASN A 115 -16.35 -5.71 6.26
CA ASN A 115 -16.09 -7.13 6.46
C ASN A 115 -14.56 -7.43 6.44
N LEU A 116 -14.17 -8.71 6.54
CA LEU A 116 -12.77 -9.10 6.59
C LEU A 116 -11.95 -8.74 5.33
N SER A 117 -12.61 -8.45 4.19
CA SER A 117 -11.88 -8.05 2.98
C SER A 117 -11.10 -6.74 3.14
N ASP A 118 -11.54 -5.87 4.06
CA ASP A 118 -10.91 -4.58 4.36
C ASP A 118 -9.54 -4.74 5.04
N LEU A 119 -9.31 -5.90 5.66
CA LEU A 119 -8.06 -6.23 6.32
C LEU A 119 -7.03 -6.86 5.40
N ILE A 120 -7.43 -7.26 4.19
CA ILE A 120 -6.53 -7.93 3.24
C ILE A 120 -5.62 -6.90 2.59
N SER A 121 -4.33 -6.93 2.92
CA SER A 121 -3.33 -5.99 2.39
C SER A 121 -3.08 -6.19 0.89
N ARG A 122 -3.13 -7.44 0.39
CA ARG A 122 -2.91 -7.81 -1.01
C ARG A 122 -4.01 -8.75 -1.46
N ARG A 123 -4.88 -8.27 -2.33
CA ARG A 123 -6.05 -9.03 -2.79
C ARG A 123 -5.73 -9.90 -4.01
N ALA A 124 -6.13 -11.17 -3.92
CA ALA A 124 -5.94 -12.13 -5.01
C ALA A 124 -6.87 -11.85 -6.20
N ASP A 125 -8.10 -11.41 -5.93
CA ASP A 125 -9.10 -11.06 -6.94
C ASP A 125 -8.79 -9.76 -7.71
N LYS A 126 -7.82 -8.97 -7.21
CA LYS A 126 -7.34 -7.74 -7.87
C LYS A 126 -5.94 -7.87 -8.48
N ASP A 127 -5.42 -9.11 -8.59
CA ASP A 127 -4.09 -9.41 -9.13
C ASP A 127 -2.92 -8.72 -8.37
N GLU A 128 -3.14 -8.44 -7.08
CA GLU A 128 -2.17 -7.75 -6.21
C GLU A 128 -1.26 -8.75 -5.46
N MET A 129 -1.56 -10.05 -5.54
CA MET A 129 -0.93 -11.09 -4.73
C MET A 129 0.20 -11.80 -5.47
N VAL A 130 1.36 -11.86 -4.83
CA VAL A 130 2.46 -12.70 -5.30
C VAL A 130 2.16 -14.15 -4.95
N SER A 131 2.22 -15.05 -5.93
CA SER A 131 1.88 -16.46 -5.79
C SER A 131 2.90 -17.36 -6.47
N VAL A 132 2.83 -18.66 -6.22
CA VAL A 132 3.59 -19.72 -6.88
C VAL A 132 2.65 -20.84 -7.34
N LYS A 133 3.16 -21.73 -8.20
CA LYS A 133 2.48 -22.95 -8.60
C LYS A 133 3.07 -24.16 -7.90
N SER A 134 2.35 -25.26 -7.85
CA SER A 134 2.83 -26.50 -7.23
C SER A 134 4.07 -27.09 -7.92
N ASP A 135 4.22 -26.86 -9.22
CA ASP A 135 5.37 -27.29 -10.02
C ASP A 135 6.56 -26.32 -10.01
N ASP A 136 6.40 -25.10 -9.46
CA ASP A 136 7.51 -24.19 -9.21
C ASP A 136 8.49 -24.80 -8.20
N THR A 137 9.76 -24.39 -8.27
CA THR A 137 10.81 -24.89 -7.36
C THR A 137 10.84 -24.11 -6.03
N LEU A 138 11.42 -24.70 -4.99
CA LEU A 138 11.65 -24.01 -3.72
C LEU A 138 12.52 -22.76 -3.91
N MET A 139 13.49 -22.79 -4.84
CA MET A 139 14.26 -21.60 -5.21
C MET A 139 13.39 -20.48 -5.75
N THR A 140 12.38 -20.82 -6.57
CA THR A 140 11.42 -19.83 -7.08
C THR A 140 10.62 -19.20 -5.95
N ALA A 141 10.12 -20.00 -5.00
CA ALA A 141 9.41 -19.49 -3.83
C ALA A 141 10.28 -18.55 -3.00
N TYR A 142 11.50 -18.98 -2.67
CA TYR A 142 12.48 -18.18 -1.93
C TYR A 142 12.75 -16.82 -2.61
N ASN A 143 13.01 -16.82 -3.92
CA ASN A 143 13.28 -15.59 -4.65
C ASN A 143 12.08 -14.65 -4.67
N ARG A 144 10.84 -15.17 -4.81
CA ARG A 144 9.62 -14.36 -4.77
C ARG A 144 9.36 -13.78 -3.38
N MET A 145 9.58 -14.58 -2.31
CA MET A 145 9.47 -14.11 -0.93
C MET A 145 10.44 -12.94 -0.67
N ARG A 146 11.73 -13.11 -1.02
CA ARG A 146 12.73 -12.05 -0.87
C ARG A 146 12.44 -10.80 -1.69
N ALA A 147 12.07 -10.97 -2.97
CA ALA A 147 11.82 -9.83 -3.86
C ALA A 147 10.61 -8.98 -3.43
N SER A 148 9.65 -9.60 -2.74
CA SER A 148 8.40 -8.96 -2.33
C SER A 148 8.32 -8.65 -0.84
N ASP A 149 9.37 -8.97 -0.08
CA ASP A 149 9.44 -8.82 1.39
C ASP A 149 8.23 -9.46 2.09
N ILE A 150 8.01 -10.75 1.79
CA ILE A 150 6.91 -11.55 2.33
C ILE A 150 7.43 -12.92 2.78
N SER A 151 6.87 -13.44 3.88
CA SER A 151 7.29 -14.69 4.51
C SER A 151 6.45 -15.91 4.08
N GLN A 152 5.47 -15.72 3.23
CA GLN A 152 4.57 -16.79 2.81
C GLN A 152 3.97 -16.51 1.43
N LEU A 153 3.68 -17.57 0.69
CA LEU A 153 3.12 -17.53 -0.64
C LEU A 153 1.93 -18.47 -0.79
N PRO A 154 0.82 -18.03 -1.39
CA PRO A 154 -0.22 -18.93 -1.85
C PRO A 154 0.29 -19.77 -3.02
N VAL A 155 -0.06 -21.03 -3.03
CA VAL A 155 0.13 -21.92 -4.16
C VAL A 155 -1.17 -21.97 -4.96
N LEU A 156 -1.15 -21.43 -6.18
CA LEU A 156 -2.32 -21.29 -7.03
C LEU A 156 -2.25 -22.19 -8.24
N GLU A 157 -3.32 -22.97 -8.48
CA GLU A 157 -3.51 -23.75 -9.70
C GLU A 157 -4.77 -23.25 -10.42
N LYS A 158 -4.59 -22.76 -11.64
CA LYS A 158 -5.71 -22.21 -12.44
C LYS A 158 -6.56 -21.19 -11.68
N GLY A 159 -5.90 -20.35 -10.87
CA GLY A 159 -6.56 -19.33 -10.06
C GLY A 159 -7.18 -19.82 -8.75
N LYS A 160 -7.08 -21.12 -8.43
CA LYS A 160 -7.56 -21.70 -7.16
C LYS A 160 -6.41 -21.90 -6.19
N LEU A 161 -6.63 -21.57 -4.92
CA LEU A 161 -5.68 -21.85 -3.87
C LEU A 161 -5.66 -23.35 -3.57
N VAL A 162 -4.50 -24.00 -3.73
CA VAL A 162 -4.29 -25.43 -3.47
C VAL A 162 -3.37 -25.70 -2.29
N GLY A 163 -2.65 -24.67 -1.80
CA GLY A 163 -1.77 -24.79 -0.67
C GLY A 163 -1.13 -23.46 -0.30
N ILE A 164 -0.35 -23.48 0.76
CA ILE A 164 0.52 -22.38 1.21
C ILE A 164 1.91 -22.94 1.41
N VAL A 165 2.92 -22.12 1.16
CA VAL A 165 4.32 -22.38 1.53
C VAL A 165 4.86 -21.15 2.26
N ASP A 166 5.56 -21.35 3.36
CA ASP A 166 6.18 -20.29 4.16
C ASP A 166 7.71 -20.49 4.30
N GLU A 167 8.36 -19.52 4.96
CA GLU A 167 9.80 -19.57 5.21
C GLU A 167 10.22 -20.77 6.08
N GLU A 168 9.36 -21.19 7.02
CA GLU A 168 9.63 -22.35 7.88
C GLU A 168 9.62 -23.64 7.07
N ASP A 169 8.65 -23.81 6.15
CA ASP A 169 8.60 -24.94 5.23
C ASP A 169 9.85 -25.03 4.36
N LEU A 170 10.32 -23.88 3.85
CA LEU A 170 11.56 -23.81 3.08
C LEU A 170 12.76 -24.19 3.93
N LEU A 171 12.91 -23.57 5.12
CA LEU A 171 14.03 -23.78 6.02
C LEU A 171 14.16 -25.25 6.43
N LEU A 172 13.07 -25.88 6.87
CA LEU A 172 13.05 -27.26 7.33
C LEU A 172 13.46 -28.26 6.23
N ASN A 173 13.11 -27.93 4.98
CA ASN A 173 13.49 -28.78 3.86
C ASN A 173 14.92 -28.56 3.41
N VAL A 174 15.37 -27.31 3.26
CA VAL A 174 16.70 -26.96 2.73
C VAL A 174 17.82 -27.24 3.75
N TYR A 175 17.57 -27.14 5.07
CA TYR A 175 18.56 -27.40 6.11
C TYR A 175 19.16 -28.80 6.05
N ARG A 176 18.44 -29.77 5.49
CA ARG A 176 18.90 -31.16 5.40
C ARG A 176 19.70 -31.48 4.14
N ASP A 177 19.44 -30.75 3.05
CA ASP A 177 20.10 -30.97 1.75
C ASP A 177 19.84 -29.75 0.84
N GLU A 178 20.91 -29.04 0.48
CA GLU A 178 20.85 -27.89 -0.41
C GLU A 178 20.38 -28.21 -1.84
N ASN A 179 20.48 -29.48 -2.27
CA ASN A 179 19.89 -29.89 -3.56
C ASN A 179 18.36 -29.82 -3.57
N LEU A 180 17.72 -29.67 -2.41
CA LEU A 180 16.27 -29.61 -2.28
C LEU A 180 15.69 -28.31 -2.83
N PHE A 181 16.49 -27.26 -3.07
CA PHE A 181 16.01 -26.05 -3.77
C PHE A 181 15.43 -26.33 -5.17
N SER A 182 15.79 -27.44 -5.79
CA SER A 182 15.25 -27.88 -7.08
C SER A 182 13.94 -28.67 -6.96
N LYS A 183 13.51 -29.06 -5.75
CA LYS A 183 12.23 -29.75 -5.53
C LYS A 183 11.05 -28.85 -5.84
N SER A 184 9.93 -29.48 -6.22
CA SER A 184 8.67 -28.77 -6.43
C SER A 184 8.01 -28.37 -5.10
N ILE A 185 7.37 -27.21 -5.11
CA ILE A 185 6.61 -26.67 -3.97
C ILE A 185 5.51 -27.63 -3.54
N GLY A 186 4.86 -28.32 -4.48
CA GLY A 186 3.82 -29.28 -4.20
C GLY A 186 4.24 -30.41 -3.28
N SER A 187 5.57 -30.69 -3.14
CA SER A 187 6.08 -31.72 -2.25
C SER A 187 6.17 -31.31 -0.79
N ILE A 188 6.11 -30.00 -0.50
CA ILE A 188 6.28 -29.45 0.85
C ILE A 188 5.13 -28.55 1.30
N MET A 189 4.33 -28.03 0.36
CA MET A 189 3.25 -27.09 0.68
C MET A 189 2.26 -27.69 1.67
N VAL A 190 1.71 -26.83 2.54
CA VAL A 190 0.59 -27.18 3.40
C VAL A 190 -0.70 -27.06 2.60
N SER A 191 -1.38 -28.19 2.36
CA SER A 191 -2.64 -28.27 1.58
C SER A 191 -3.89 -28.38 2.46
N LYS A 192 -3.76 -28.71 3.75
CA LYS A 192 -4.88 -28.70 4.69
C LYS A 192 -5.07 -27.29 5.24
N LEU A 193 -5.87 -26.50 4.55
CA LEU A 193 -6.07 -25.09 4.84
C LEU A 193 -7.30 -24.87 5.73
N GLU A 194 -7.18 -24.00 6.73
CA GLU A 194 -8.31 -23.45 7.48
C GLU A 194 -8.70 -22.12 6.86
N THR A 195 -9.96 -21.99 6.45
CA THR A 195 -10.47 -20.82 5.75
C THR A 195 -11.54 -20.12 6.57
N LEU A 196 -11.68 -18.82 6.39
CA LEU A 196 -12.76 -18.00 6.95
C LEU A 196 -13.56 -17.38 5.80
N ASP A 197 -14.87 -17.31 6.00
CA ASP A 197 -15.74 -16.51 5.13
C ASP A 197 -15.45 -15.01 5.33
N VAL A 198 -15.57 -14.23 4.30
CA VAL A 198 -15.34 -12.77 4.34
C VAL A 198 -16.22 -12.06 5.37
N ASN A 199 -17.39 -12.60 5.68
CA ASN A 199 -18.32 -12.08 6.67
C ASN A 199 -18.17 -12.72 8.06
N SER A 200 -17.12 -13.52 8.28
CA SER A 200 -16.81 -14.05 9.61
C SER A 200 -16.52 -12.92 10.59
N ASP A 201 -16.85 -13.15 11.86
CA ASP A 201 -16.61 -12.19 12.93
C ASP A 201 -15.12 -12.05 13.28
N GLU A 202 -14.78 -10.97 13.94
CA GLU A 202 -13.41 -10.65 14.34
C GLU A 202 -12.85 -11.65 15.37
N ASN A 203 -13.69 -12.28 16.19
CA ASN A 203 -13.26 -13.30 17.16
C ASN A 203 -12.75 -14.54 16.44
N SER A 204 -13.43 -15.01 15.39
CA SER A 204 -13.02 -16.11 14.54
C SER A 204 -11.67 -15.83 13.86
N LEU A 205 -11.47 -14.59 13.40
CA LEU A 205 -10.20 -14.14 12.86
C LEU A 205 -9.10 -14.18 13.95
N TYR A 206 -9.37 -13.62 15.13
CA TYR A 206 -8.42 -13.60 16.23
C TYR A 206 -8.02 -15.02 16.66
N GLU A 207 -8.97 -15.93 16.79
CA GLU A 207 -8.71 -17.34 17.13
C GLU A 207 -7.77 -18.00 16.12
N THR A 208 -7.98 -17.77 14.83
CA THR A 208 -7.13 -18.31 13.77
C THR A 208 -5.70 -17.76 13.87
N LEU A 209 -5.56 -16.44 14.01
CA LEU A 209 -4.28 -15.77 14.12
C LEU A 209 -3.53 -16.12 15.41
N SER A 210 -4.25 -16.35 16.53
CA SER A 210 -3.66 -16.71 17.83
C SER A 210 -2.99 -18.09 17.81
N LYS A 211 -3.45 -19.02 16.98
CA LYS A 211 -2.85 -20.34 16.73
C LYS A 211 -1.56 -20.31 15.90
N GLY A 212 -1.09 -19.12 15.53
CA GLY A 212 0.11 -18.96 14.70
C GLY A 212 -0.13 -19.11 13.20
N LYS A 213 -1.39 -19.26 12.77
CA LYS A 213 -1.77 -19.42 11.37
C LYS A 213 -2.08 -18.07 10.73
N VAL A 214 -2.05 -18.02 9.42
CA VAL A 214 -2.66 -16.93 8.64
C VAL A 214 -4.13 -17.24 8.41
N ALA A 215 -4.97 -16.21 8.37
CA ALA A 215 -6.36 -16.38 8.02
C ALA A 215 -6.51 -16.28 6.49
N ILE A 216 -7.09 -17.33 5.91
CA ILE A 216 -7.34 -17.45 4.47
C ILE A 216 -8.78 -17.05 4.23
N ILE A 217 -8.99 -15.98 3.48
CA ILE A 217 -10.32 -15.37 3.34
C ILE A 217 -10.94 -15.73 1.99
N TYR A 218 -12.18 -16.18 2.05
CA TYR A 218 -13.00 -16.49 0.90
C TYR A 218 -14.31 -15.69 0.91
N ASP A 219 -14.77 -15.28 -0.28
CA ASP A 219 -16.16 -14.94 -0.53
C ASP A 219 -16.75 -16.10 -1.34
N LYS A 220 -17.54 -16.94 -0.71
CA LYS A 220 -18.07 -18.20 -1.29
C LYS A 220 -16.93 -19.10 -1.78
N GLU A 221 -16.76 -19.21 -3.08
CA GLU A 221 -15.71 -20.02 -3.73
C GLU A 221 -14.50 -19.17 -4.18
N LEU A 222 -14.58 -17.83 -4.05
CA LEU A 222 -13.54 -16.92 -4.49
C LEU A 222 -12.52 -16.70 -3.38
N PHE A 223 -11.28 -17.08 -3.61
CA PHE A 223 -10.17 -16.75 -2.73
C PHE A 223 -9.84 -15.25 -2.83
N LEU A 224 -9.96 -14.52 -1.72
CA LEU A 224 -9.72 -13.08 -1.67
C LEU A 224 -8.29 -12.74 -1.25
N GLY A 225 -7.71 -13.50 -0.35
CA GLY A 225 -6.36 -13.25 0.16
C GLY A 225 -6.12 -13.75 1.58
N PHE A 226 -5.02 -13.28 2.15
CA PHE A 226 -4.61 -13.58 3.51
C PHE A 226 -4.77 -12.38 4.43
N ILE A 227 -5.09 -12.66 5.69
CA ILE A 227 -4.96 -11.71 6.79
C ILE A 227 -3.92 -12.26 7.75
N THR A 228 -2.94 -11.43 8.11
CA THR A 228 -1.88 -11.75 9.05
C THR A 228 -2.08 -11.00 10.38
N LYS A 229 -1.27 -11.34 11.39
CA LYS A 229 -1.29 -10.61 12.66
C LYS A 229 -0.98 -9.12 12.48
N VAL A 230 -0.08 -8.78 11.53
CA VAL A 230 0.31 -7.39 11.27
C VAL A 230 -0.86 -6.60 10.69
N ASP A 231 -1.67 -7.20 9.81
CA ASP A 231 -2.84 -6.54 9.24
C ASP A 231 -3.86 -6.18 10.33
N LEU A 232 -4.10 -7.10 11.28
CA LEU A 232 -4.99 -6.85 12.40
C LEU A 232 -4.43 -5.79 13.37
N ILE A 233 -3.13 -5.82 13.65
CA ILE A 233 -2.46 -4.80 14.47
C ILE A 233 -2.57 -3.41 13.82
N ASN A 234 -2.38 -3.31 12.51
CA ASN A 234 -2.50 -2.06 11.76
C ASN A 234 -3.92 -1.50 11.85
N ARG A 235 -4.95 -2.37 11.77
CA ARG A 235 -6.34 -1.94 11.99
C ARG A 235 -6.54 -1.35 13.39
N TYR A 236 -6.05 -2.01 14.43
CA TYR A 236 -6.17 -1.49 15.80
C TYR A 236 -5.40 -0.20 15.99
N LYS A 237 -4.20 -0.07 15.43
CA LYS A 237 -3.45 1.19 15.43
C LYS A 237 -4.29 2.33 14.85
N SER A 238 -4.92 2.11 13.71
CA SER A 238 -5.81 3.08 13.04
C SER A 238 -7.02 3.43 13.92
N LEU A 239 -7.70 2.43 14.51
CA LEU A 239 -8.87 2.64 15.37
C LEU A 239 -8.56 3.42 16.65
N PHE A 240 -7.41 3.17 17.27
CA PHE A 240 -7.01 3.80 18.53
C PHE A 240 -6.22 5.09 18.33
N LYS A 241 -5.99 5.53 17.08
CA LYS A 241 -5.19 6.75 16.76
C LYS A 241 -3.86 6.78 17.51
N LEU A 242 -3.22 5.63 17.65
CA LEU A 242 -1.90 5.52 18.24
C LEU A 242 -0.86 5.96 17.19
N SER A 243 -0.35 7.16 17.38
CA SER A 243 0.72 7.77 16.56
C SER A 243 2.07 7.13 16.86
#